data_95c1d8b4a98b1bd16b0726b4f1bf0e8b
#
_entry.id   95c1d8b4a98b1bd16b0726b4f1bf0e8b
#
_cell.length_a   1.000
_cell.length_b   1.000
_cell.length_c   1.000
_cell.angle_alpha   90.00
_cell.angle_beta   90.00
_cell.angle_gamma   90.00
#
_symmetry.space_group_name_H-M   'P 1'
#
loop_
_entity.id
_entity.type
_entity.pdbx_description
1 polymer ?
#
loop_
_entity_poly.entity_id
_entity_poly.type
_entity_poly.pdbx_seq_one_letter_code
_entity_poly.pdbx_strand_id
1 'polypeptide(L)'
;MFNALFTKTEEYAKLAQALGGPGACALFGIPGAGRALVYAALSQALDRPLCIVTPGEAEATRFAGDLNVLGVAAAVFPARDYVLRPIEGTAREYEYRRLAVLGDLVGGRLQAVCVPDEGLTQYTTPRAEFCANTRTLHPGDTLPRADLTALLFGAGYTRRDQVDGPGQFSIRGDIVDIYAPDMKQPARLEFWGDEIDTMHSFDLATQRRDEPIEKIYVSPAREVLFGLPGEAAELIRAAIKKARGKRRTALESCTASDLAQLDGGAMPVNMDKYLSLRYPEPATILDYFDDPLLILEEPASLREAERATAYRRSEELSALLEDGVLAPGLDKLYAESSWLWAQTSTHRTLCAENFARSMPDVPLKAIVNAPAHTLPTWGGEVAALLEDIQPLCSGGAAVTIMAGTPRAAAGLAADLRTKGLNVTTDAEAEPSAGMVQILPGQLSAGCSLPFAKFSLFTARAFGVSGAQKKKKRSKDALNSLSEISVGDLVVHQNHGIGRYAGIQRMAVQGVTKDYLRIEYDKKDVLYVPVTQLDLLSRYTAPGDSDNVKLSRLGGNDWAKTRKKVKAATELMAKELIELYARRKQAHGYAFPSDDTWQGDFEQRFAYEETPDQLTCAADIKHDMEEPWPMD
;
A
#
# COMPACT_ATOMS: atom_id res chain seq x y z
N MET A 1 -14.05 -14.83 -16.20
CA MET A 1 -14.94 -13.86 -16.83
C MET A 1 -14.55 -13.58 -18.30
N PHE A 2 -13.44 -12.91 -18.61
CA PHE A 2 -13.07 -12.53 -19.99
C PHE A 2 -12.19 -13.56 -20.74
N ASN A 3 -11.83 -14.66 -20.12
CA ASN A 3 -10.88 -15.64 -20.66
C ASN A 3 -11.34 -16.23 -22.01
N ALA A 4 -12.63 -16.58 -22.11
CA ALA A 4 -13.19 -17.19 -23.34
C ALA A 4 -13.15 -16.26 -24.56
N LEU A 5 -13.11 -14.94 -24.37
CA LEU A 5 -12.95 -13.96 -25.44
C LEU A 5 -11.57 -14.02 -26.10
N PHE A 6 -10.53 -14.14 -25.24
CA PHE A 6 -9.14 -14.11 -25.70
C PHE A 6 -8.67 -15.48 -26.23
N THR A 7 -9.03 -16.56 -25.54
CA THR A 7 -8.56 -17.93 -25.88
C THR A 7 -8.88 -18.36 -27.30
N LYS A 8 -9.89 -17.74 -27.92
CA LYS A 8 -10.33 -18.03 -29.30
C LYS A 8 -9.63 -17.17 -30.38
N THR A 9 -8.77 -16.20 -29.95
CA THR A 9 -8.10 -15.30 -30.89
C THR A 9 -6.74 -15.85 -31.32
N GLU A 10 -6.33 -15.49 -32.53
CA GLU A 10 -5.03 -15.92 -33.10
C GLU A 10 -3.87 -15.26 -32.33
N GLU A 11 -4.05 -14.00 -31.91
CA GLU A 11 -3.10 -13.23 -31.13
C GLU A 11 -2.81 -13.90 -29.78
N TYR A 12 -3.85 -14.35 -29.10
CA TYR A 12 -3.72 -15.08 -27.85
C TYR A 12 -3.03 -16.44 -28.05
N ALA A 13 -3.39 -17.20 -29.07
CA ALA A 13 -2.76 -18.49 -29.36
C ALA A 13 -1.24 -18.32 -29.59
N LYS A 14 -0.83 -17.28 -30.33
CA LYS A 14 0.59 -16.95 -30.55
C LYS A 14 1.29 -16.58 -29.23
N LEU A 15 0.66 -15.76 -28.36
CA LEU A 15 1.20 -15.42 -27.05
C LEU A 15 1.35 -16.66 -26.16
N ALA A 16 0.31 -17.46 -26.01
CA ALA A 16 0.31 -18.67 -25.20
C ALA A 16 1.39 -19.67 -25.66
N GLN A 17 1.55 -19.84 -26.96
CA GLN A 17 2.62 -20.68 -27.52
C GLN A 17 4.02 -20.11 -27.19
N ALA A 18 4.24 -18.81 -27.38
CA ALA A 18 5.52 -18.16 -27.09
C ALA A 18 5.89 -18.21 -25.61
N LEU A 19 4.89 -18.07 -24.73
CA LEU A 19 5.03 -18.13 -23.28
C LEU A 19 5.05 -19.55 -22.70
N GLY A 20 4.98 -20.59 -23.53
CA GLY A 20 5.08 -21.99 -23.10
C GLY A 20 6.41 -22.39 -22.45
N GLY A 21 7.47 -21.60 -22.63
CA GLY A 21 8.79 -21.81 -22.02
C GLY A 21 9.55 -20.50 -21.78
N PRO A 22 10.71 -20.55 -21.09
CA PRO A 22 11.53 -19.37 -20.78
C PRO A 22 11.91 -18.57 -22.03
N GLY A 23 12.07 -17.26 -21.89
CA GLY A 23 12.42 -16.31 -22.95
C GLY A 23 11.31 -15.29 -23.20
N ALA A 24 11.64 -14.24 -23.93
CA ALA A 24 10.78 -13.08 -24.11
C ALA A 24 9.94 -13.12 -25.38
N CYS A 25 8.71 -12.63 -25.31
CA CYS A 25 7.90 -12.23 -26.45
C CYS A 25 7.40 -10.78 -26.29
N ALA A 26 7.04 -10.14 -27.40
CA ALA A 26 6.55 -8.77 -27.38
C ALA A 26 5.07 -8.71 -27.77
N LEU A 27 4.31 -7.87 -27.07
CA LEU A 27 2.93 -7.52 -27.35
C LEU A 27 2.83 -6.01 -27.60
N PHE A 28 2.37 -5.66 -28.81
CA PHE A 28 2.21 -4.27 -29.23
C PHE A 28 0.76 -3.91 -29.51
N GLY A 29 0.44 -2.63 -29.36
CA GLY A 29 -0.80 -2.04 -29.83
C GLY A 29 -1.96 -2.05 -28.83
N ILE A 30 -1.79 -2.63 -27.63
CA ILE A 30 -2.83 -2.62 -26.59
C ILE A 30 -2.53 -1.55 -25.54
N PRO A 31 -3.41 -0.56 -25.32
CA PRO A 31 -3.24 0.43 -24.25
C PRO A 31 -3.47 -0.17 -22.85
N GLY A 32 -3.00 0.51 -21.80
CA GLY A 32 -2.88 0.03 -20.43
C GLY A 32 -4.08 -0.75 -19.86
N ALA A 33 -5.31 -0.21 -19.97
CA ALA A 33 -6.51 -0.91 -19.46
C ALA A 33 -6.80 -2.20 -20.23
N GLY A 34 -6.58 -2.21 -21.56
CA GLY A 34 -6.71 -3.42 -22.38
C GLY A 34 -5.65 -4.46 -22.01
N ARG A 35 -4.44 -4.04 -21.62
CA ARG A 35 -3.39 -4.95 -21.15
C ARG A 35 -3.79 -5.65 -19.86
N ALA A 36 -4.42 -4.95 -18.91
CA ALA A 36 -4.91 -5.58 -17.68
C ALA A 36 -5.88 -6.74 -17.96
N LEU A 37 -6.76 -6.61 -18.97
CA LEU A 37 -7.64 -7.71 -19.41
C LEU A 37 -6.82 -8.89 -19.94
N VAL A 38 -5.82 -8.64 -20.79
CA VAL A 38 -4.96 -9.69 -21.33
C VAL A 38 -4.18 -10.39 -20.22
N TYR A 39 -3.65 -9.64 -19.23
CA TYR A 39 -2.93 -10.20 -18.10
C TYR A 39 -3.82 -11.07 -17.22
N ALA A 40 -5.05 -10.62 -16.94
CA ALA A 40 -6.03 -11.41 -16.22
C ALA A 40 -6.34 -12.74 -16.95
N ALA A 41 -6.50 -12.69 -18.28
CA ALA A 41 -6.72 -13.89 -19.07
C ALA A 41 -5.49 -14.82 -19.09
N LEU A 42 -4.28 -14.28 -19.21
CA LEU A 42 -3.03 -15.05 -19.17
C LEU A 42 -2.80 -15.72 -17.82
N SER A 43 -3.07 -15.01 -16.71
CA SER A 43 -2.95 -15.57 -15.35
C SER A 43 -3.81 -16.82 -15.19
N GLN A 44 -5.08 -16.74 -15.61
CA GLN A 44 -6.02 -17.87 -15.51
C GLN A 44 -5.65 -19.03 -16.44
N ALA A 45 -5.22 -18.73 -17.67
CA ALA A 45 -4.95 -19.76 -18.66
C ALA A 45 -3.62 -20.49 -18.45
N LEU A 46 -2.61 -19.80 -17.95
CA LEU A 46 -1.29 -20.37 -17.69
C LEU A 46 -1.18 -20.96 -16.28
N ASP A 47 -2.15 -20.69 -15.41
CA ASP A 47 -2.15 -21.07 -13.99
C ASP A 47 -0.81 -20.67 -13.31
N ARG A 48 -0.42 -19.41 -13.52
CA ARG A 48 0.86 -18.88 -13.03
C ARG A 48 0.70 -17.51 -12.40
N PRO A 49 1.45 -17.23 -11.33
CA PRO A 49 1.48 -15.90 -10.76
C PRO A 49 2.14 -14.90 -11.72
N LEU A 50 1.66 -13.66 -11.72
CA LEU A 50 2.19 -12.57 -12.52
C LEU A 50 3.14 -11.71 -11.70
N CYS A 51 4.30 -11.39 -12.24
CA CYS A 51 5.16 -10.32 -11.76
C CYS A 51 5.18 -9.20 -12.81
N ILE A 52 4.45 -8.11 -12.54
CA ILE A 52 4.27 -6.99 -13.47
C ILE A 52 5.19 -5.85 -13.06
N VAL A 53 6.23 -5.63 -13.86
CA VAL A 53 7.23 -4.57 -13.63
C VAL A 53 6.82 -3.32 -14.38
N THR A 54 6.72 -2.20 -13.65
CA THR A 54 6.29 -0.91 -14.19
C THR A 54 7.38 0.16 -14.00
N PRO A 55 7.40 1.21 -14.85
CA PRO A 55 8.36 2.31 -14.69
C PRO A 55 8.24 3.07 -13.35
N GLY A 56 7.01 3.11 -12.76
CA GLY A 56 6.76 3.82 -11.53
C GLY A 56 5.63 3.23 -10.69
N GLU A 57 5.47 3.74 -9.44
CA GLU A 57 4.47 3.24 -8.48
C GLU A 57 3.04 3.57 -8.90
N ALA A 58 2.82 4.68 -9.64
CA ALA A 58 1.50 5.05 -10.14
C ALA A 58 0.93 4.02 -11.11
N GLU A 59 1.75 3.54 -12.05
CA GLU A 59 1.38 2.48 -12.99
C GLU A 59 1.16 1.15 -12.26
N ALA A 60 2.04 0.80 -11.31
CA ALA A 60 1.88 -0.41 -10.49
C ALA A 60 0.54 -0.39 -9.74
N THR A 61 0.19 0.74 -9.12
CA THR A 61 -1.06 0.92 -8.39
C THR A 61 -2.27 0.81 -9.31
N ARG A 62 -2.20 1.40 -10.50
CA ARG A 62 -3.25 1.32 -11.51
C ARG A 62 -3.48 -0.11 -11.97
N PHE A 63 -2.43 -0.85 -12.33
CA PHE A 63 -2.57 -2.24 -12.76
C PHE A 63 -3.09 -3.15 -11.66
N ALA A 64 -2.61 -2.99 -10.43
CA ALA A 64 -3.13 -3.76 -9.29
C ALA A 64 -4.62 -3.49 -9.05
N GLY A 65 -5.05 -2.22 -9.15
CA GLY A 65 -6.44 -1.83 -9.07
C GLY A 65 -7.31 -2.48 -10.16
N ASP A 66 -6.89 -2.35 -11.41
CA ASP A 66 -7.61 -2.92 -12.56
C ASP A 66 -7.69 -4.45 -12.46
N LEU A 67 -6.61 -5.14 -12.09
CA LEU A 67 -6.59 -6.60 -11.94
C LEU A 67 -7.52 -7.08 -10.81
N ASN A 68 -7.56 -6.38 -9.67
CA ASN A 68 -8.48 -6.71 -8.59
C ASN A 68 -9.95 -6.58 -9.02
N VAL A 69 -10.30 -5.56 -9.79
CA VAL A 69 -11.64 -5.41 -10.37
C VAL A 69 -11.96 -6.54 -11.34
N LEU A 70 -10.95 -7.06 -12.06
CA LEU A 70 -11.09 -8.19 -12.98
C LEU A 70 -11.05 -9.56 -12.28
N GLY A 71 -11.01 -9.59 -10.95
CA GLY A 71 -11.05 -10.81 -10.15
C GLY A 71 -9.70 -11.52 -10.00
N VAL A 72 -8.59 -10.85 -10.30
CA VAL A 72 -7.22 -11.35 -10.05
C VAL A 72 -6.70 -10.71 -8.77
N ALA A 73 -6.41 -11.52 -7.76
CA ALA A 73 -5.85 -11.03 -6.50
C ALA A 73 -4.47 -10.41 -6.72
N ALA A 74 -4.40 -9.08 -6.71
CA ALA A 74 -3.20 -8.32 -7.04
C ALA A 74 -2.82 -7.35 -5.92
N ALA A 75 -1.52 -7.17 -5.69
CA ALA A 75 -0.97 -6.20 -4.75
C ALA A 75 0.20 -5.42 -5.37
N VAL A 76 0.52 -4.27 -4.77
CA VAL A 76 1.69 -3.47 -5.12
C VAL A 76 2.82 -3.76 -4.15
N PHE A 77 3.98 -4.14 -4.65
CA PHE A 77 5.21 -4.23 -3.88
C PHE A 77 5.99 -2.93 -4.06
N PRO A 78 5.88 -1.96 -3.12
CA PRO A 78 6.44 -0.63 -3.31
C PRO A 78 7.96 -0.61 -3.14
N ALA A 79 8.61 0.43 -3.63
CA ALA A 79 9.94 0.80 -3.18
C ALA A 79 9.88 1.36 -1.75
N ARG A 80 10.96 1.22 -0.98
CA ARG A 80 11.09 1.82 0.35
C ARG A 80 12.45 2.49 0.54
N ASP A 81 12.53 3.43 1.45
CA ASP A 81 13.80 3.96 1.90
C ASP A 81 14.39 3.03 2.96
N TYR A 82 15.66 2.65 2.80
CA TYR A 82 16.40 1.93 3.82
C TYR A 82 16.76 2.87 4.99
N VAL A 83 16.58 2.38 6.20
CA VAL A 83 16.96 3.12 7.41
C VAL A 83 18.45 2.90 7.68
N LEU A 84 19.30 3.75 7.11
CA LEU A 84 20.76 3.64 7.20
C LEU A 84 21.36 4.53 8.30
N ARG A 85 20.62 5.52 8.78
CA ARG A 85 21.00 6.44 9.85
C ARG A 85 20.12 6.23 11.07
N PRO A 86 20.60 6.46 12.30
CA PRO A 86 19.81 6.33 13.53
C PRO A 86 18.86 7.53 13.68
N ILE A 87 17.74 7.52 12.93
CA ILE A 87 16.70 8.55 12.98
C ILE A 87 15.51 7.99 13.74
N GLU A 88 15.19 8.59 14.90
CA GLU A 88 14.00 8.23 15.65
C GLU A 88 12.73 8.69 14.91
N GLY A 89 11.68 7.87 14.99
CA GLY A 89 10.38 8.19 14.37
C GLY A 89 10.26 7.89 12.87
N THR A 90 11.19 7.13 12.30
CA THR A 90 11.10 6.71 10.89
C THR A 90 9.82 5.90 10.66
N ALA A 91 8.98 6.36 9.74
CA ALA A 91 7.77 5.64 9.32
C ALA A 91 8.18 4.36 8.57
N ARG A 92 7.63 3.22 9.00
CA ARG A 92 7.91 1.90 8.39
C ARG A 92 6.76 1.38 7.55
N GLU A 93 5.84 2.23 7.15
CA GLU A 93 4.64 1.85 6.41
C GLU A 93 4.97 1.09 5.11
N TYR A 94 5.97 1.57 4.36
CA TYR A 94 6.39 0.90 3.12
C TYR A 94 7.06 -0.45 3.38
N GLU A 95 7.86 -0.58 4.44
CA GLU A 95 8.43 -1.88 4.86
C GLU A 95 7.32 -2.86 5.23
N TYR A 96 6.32 -2.43 6.00
CA TYR A 96 5.18 -3.28 6.37
C TYR A 96 4.32 -3.68 5.17
N ARG A 97 4.11 -2.77 4.22
CA ARG A 97 3.42 -3.10 2.95
C ARG A 97 4.16 -4.15 2.16
N ARG A 98 5.50 -4.06 2.08
CA ARG A 98 6.34 -5.07 1.41
C ARG A 98 6.25 -6.41 2.11
N LEU A 99 6.40 -6.43 3.43
CA LEU A 99 6.29 -7.66 4.23
C LEU A 99 4.92 -8.33 4.11
N ALA A 100 3.84 -7.53 4.04
CA ALA A 100 2.50 -8.06 3.78
C ALA A 100 2.41 -8.76 2.42
N VAL A 101 2.95 -8.14 1.36
CA VAL A 101 2.98 -8.75 0.01
C VAL A 101 3.83 -10.02 0.00
N LEU A 102 4.99 -10.05 0.67
CA LEU A 102 5.82 -11.26 0.80
C LEU A 102 5.07 -12.37 1.53
N GLY A 103 4.39 -12.05 2.63
CA GLY A 103 3.55 -12.99 3.37
C GLY A 103 2.37 -13.52 2.55
N ASP A 104 1.72 -12.65 1.77
CA ASP A 104 0.63 -13.04 0.88
C ASP A 104 1.10 -13.93 -0.28
N LEU A 105 2.30 -13.69 -0.82
CA LEU A 105 2.91 -14.56 -1.85
C LEU A 105 3.25 -15.94 -1.29
N VAL A 106 3.92 -15.98 -0.14
CA VAL A 106 4.26 -17.26 0.53
C VAL A 106 3.00 -18.04 0.88
N GLY A 107 1.94 -17.34 1.30
CA GLY A 107 0.63 -17.92 1.62
C GLY A 107 -0.23 -18.30 0.41
N GLY A 108 0.22 -18.04 -0.82
CA GLY A 108 -0.55 -18.33 -2.05
C GLY A 108 -1.83 -17.49 -2.19
N ARG A 109 -1.89 -16.34 -1.52
CA ARG A 109 -3.07 -15.44 -1.53
C ARG A 109 -3.06 -14.45 -2.70
N LEU A 110 -1.94 -14.28 -3.39
CA LEU A 110 -1.79 -13.37 -4.54
C LEU A 110 -1.59 -14.14 -5.83
N GLN A 111 -2.27 -13.70 -6.88
CA GLN A 111 -2.10 -14.16 -8.25
C GLN A 111 -1.23 -13.19 -9.07
N ALA A 112 -1.13 -11.93 -8.64
CA ALA A 112 -0.32 -10.93 -9.32
C ALA A 112 0.35 -9.99 -8.32
N VAL A 113 1.59 -9.59 -8.61
CA VAL A 113 2.25 -8.48 -7.92
C VAL A 113 2.70 -7.47 -8.96
N CYS A 114 2.29 -6.22 -8.76
CA CYS A 114 2.75 -5.08 -9.55
C CYS A 114 3.88 -4.40 -8.79
N VAL A 115 5.03 -4.24 -9.44
CA VAL A 115 6.24 -3.74 -8.79
C VAL A 115 6.88 -2.65 -9.64
N PRO A 116 7.13 -1.43 -9.09
CA PRO A 116 7.92 -0.43 -9.78
C PRO A 116 9.39 -0.90 -9.91
N ASP A 117 10.08 -0.49 -10.96
CA ASP A 117 11.52 -0.78 -11.19
C ASP A 117 12.36 -0.58 -9.94
N GLU A 118 12.14 0.52 -9.24
CA GLU A 118 12.85 0.83 -8.02
C GLU A 118 12.63 -0.20 -6.91
N GLY A 119 11.41 -0.71 -6.75
CA GLY A 119 11.06 -1.73 -5.75
C GLY A 119 11.58 -3.12 -6.13
N LEU A 120 11.57 -3.45 -7.43
CA LEU A 120 12.03 -4.74 -7.95
C LEU A 120 13.51 -4.97 -7.66
N THR A 121 14.33 -3.95 -7.86
CA THR A 121 15.79 -4.03 -7.73
C THR A 121 16.30 -3.88 -6.30
N GLN A 122 15.41 -3.58 -5.34
CA GLN A 122 15.74 -3.55 -3.92
C GLN A 122 15.84 -4.96 -3.34
N TYR A 123 16.93 -5.22 -2.61
CA TYR A 123 17.08 -6.47 -1.88
C TYR A 123 16.15 -6.53 -0.67
N THR A 124 15.76 -7.75 -0.32
CA THR A 124 14.88 -8.08 0.81
C THR A 124 15.35 -9.36 1.49
N THR A 125 14.65 -9.82 2.50
CA THR A 125 14.86 -11.12 3.16
C THR A 125 14.82 -12.25 2.13
N PRO A 126 15.73 -13.22 2.14
CA PRO A 126 15.58 -14.44 1.35
C PRO A 126 14.31 -15.22 1.74
N ARG A 127 13.60 -15.79 0.74
CA ARG A 127 12.34 -16.52 0.94
C ARG A 127 12.43 -17.59 2.03
N ALA A 128 13.53 -18.36 2.06
CA ALA A 128 13.75 -19.41 3.07
C ALA A 128 13.79 -18.85 4.50
N GLU A 129 14.50 -17.72 4.70
CA GLU A 129 14.57 -17.03 5.99
C GLU A 129 13.20 -16.44 6.39
N PHE A 130 12.47 -15.85 5.43
CA PHE A 130 11.13 -15.35 5.67
C PHE A 130 10.20 -16.47 6.14
N CYS A 131 10.18 -17.60 5.44
CA CYS A 131 9.36 -18.77 5.79
C CYS A 131 9.78 -19.35 7.15
N ALA A 132 11.08 -19.44 7.45
CA ALA A 132 11.57 -19.96 8.73
C ALA A 132 11.13 -19.09 9.93
N ASN A 133 10.93 -17.78 9.72
CA ASN A 133 10.46 -16.84 10.73
C ASN A 133 8.95 -16.56 10.65
N THR A 134 8.20 -17.35 9.86
CA THR A 134 6.74 -17.28 9.78
C THR A 134 6.13 -18.44 10.54
N ARG A 135 5.08 -18.19 11.34
CA ARG A 135 4.34 -19.20 12.08
C ARG A 135 2.85 -19.05 11.86
N THR A 136 2.17 -20.16 11.69
CA THR A 136 0.70 -20.23 11.79
C THR A 136 0.33 -20.68 13.19
N LEU A 137 -0.58 -19.97 13.84
CA LEU A 137 -1.07 -20.29 15.17
C LEU A 137 -2.57 -20.53 15.12
N HIS A 138 -3.03 -21.52 15.90
CA HIS A 138 -4.44 -21.89 16.03
C HIS A 138 -4.83 -21.99 17.51
N PRO A 139 -6.11 -21.84 17.85
CA PRO A 139 -6.62 -22.30 19.14
C PRO A 139 -6.32 -23.80 19.35
N GLY A 140 -5.85 -24.17 20.53
CA GLY A 140 -5.42 -25.52 20.88
C GLY A 140 -3.93 -25.79 20.65
N ASP A 141 -3.18 -24.87 20.02
CA ASP A 141 -1.73 -25.02 19.88
C ASP A 141 -1.04 -24.89 21.24
N THR A 142 -0.14 -25.83 21.54
CA THR A 142 0.72 -25.77 22.74
C THR A 142 2.02 -25.02 22.38
N LEU A 143 2.18 -23.83 22.91
CA LEU A 143 3.35 -22.98 22.68
C LEU A 143 3.66 -22.18 23.96
N PRO A 144 4.75 -22.49 24.67
CA PRO A 144 5.16 -21.72 25.83
C PRO A 144 5.32 -20.22 25.46
N ARG A 145 4.78 -19.34 26.30
CA ARG A 145 4.84 -17.89 26.07
C ARG A 145 6.27 -17.35 25.92
N ALA A 146 7.24 -18.00 26.57
CA ALA A 146 8.65 -17.66 26.42
C ALA A 146 9.13 -17.93 24.98
N ASP A 147 8.72 -19.05 24.39
CA ASP A 147 9.08 -19.46 23.03
C ASP A 147 8.39 -18.55 21.99
N LEU A 148 7.11 -18.23 22.20
CA LEU A 148 6.40 -17.25 21.37
C LEU A 148 7.08 -15.87 21.44
N THR A 149 7.51 -15.45 22.64
CA THR A 149 8.22 -14.19 22.84
C THR A 149 9.55 -14.16 22.10
N ALA A 150 10.32 -15.26 22.20
CA ALA A 150 11.59 -15.39 21.48
C ALA A 150 11.40 -15.38 19.95
N LEU A 151 10.37 -16.08 19.46
CA LEU A 151 9.98 -16.07 18.06
C LEU A 151 9.62 -14.66 17.58
N LEU A 152 8.80 -13.92 18.33
CA LEU A 152 8.39 -12.56 17.95
C LEU A 152 9.59 -11.60 17.92
N PHE A 153 10.50 -11.67 18.91
CA PHE A 153 11.74 -10.89 18.86
C PHE A 153 12.62 -11.27 17.65
N GLY A 154 12.77 -12.59 17.40
CA GLY A 154 13.51 -13.11 16.25
C GLY A 154 12.94 -12.65 14.92
N ALA A 155 11.61 -12.57 14.82
CA ALA A 155 10.89 -12.06 13.67
C ALA A 155 10.85 -10.51 13.58
N GLY A 156 11.53 -9.80 14.48
CA GLY A 156 11.71 -8.35 14.43
C GLY A 156 10.57 -7.53 15.03
N TYR A 157 9.67 -8.15 15.81
CA TYR A 157 8.61 -7.41 16.51
C TYR A 157 9.14 -6.58 17.67
N THR A 158 8.48 -5.47 17.92
CA THR A 158 8.77 -4.59 19.06
C THR A 158 7.75 -4.83 20.16
N ARG A 159 8.23 -5.16 21.37
CA ARG A 159 7.37 -5.26 22.55
C ARG A 159 6.91 -3.88 23.00
N ARG A 160 5.61 -3.74 23.28
CA ARG A 160 4.97 -2.54 23.81
C ARG A 160 4.07 -2.92 25.00
N ASP A 161 3.74 -1.93 25.84
CA ASP A 161 2.73 -2.13 26.89
C ASP A 161 1.34 -2.35 26.28
N GLN A 162 1.08 -1.73 25.12
CA GLN A 162 -0.14 -1.85 24.34
C GLN A 162 0.20 -1.78 22.86
N VAL A 163 -0.41 -2.65 22.07
CA VAL A 163 -0.26 -2.66 20.61
C VAL A 163 -1.02 -1.48 20.02
N ASP A 164 -0.34 -0.65 19.26
CA ASP A 164 -0.89 0.54 18.58
C ASP A 164 -0.59 0.58 17.07
N GLY A 165 0.14 -0.40 16.53
CA GLY A 165 0.48 -0.49 15.12
C GLY A 165 1.09 -1.83 14.72
N PRO A 166 1.26 -2.07 13.39
CA PRO A 166 1.89 -3.29 12.88
C PRO A 166 3.33 -3.48 13.38
N GLY A 167 3.76 -4.73 13.45
CA GLY A 167 5.10 -5.10 13.92
C GLY A 167 5.29 -4.98 15.43
N GLN A 168 4.19 -4.92 16.19
CA GLN A 168 4.21 -4.81 17.63
C GLN A 168 3.51 -5.99 18.29
N PHE A 169 3.91 -6.28 19.54
CA PHE A 169 3.22 -7.22 20.41
C PHE A 169 3.23 -6.73 21.85
N SER A 170 2.26 -7.18 22.64
CA SER A 170 2.20 -6.96 24.09
C SER A 170 1.90 -8.24 24.85
N ILE A 171 2.37 -8.34 26.09
CA ILE A 171 2.10 -9.47 26.98
C ILE A 171 1.58 -8.93 28.29
N ARG A 172 0.38 -9.35 28.68
CA ARG A 172 -0.30 -8.92 29.90
C ARG A 172 -0.94 -10.15 30.59
N GLY A 173 -0.21 -10.74 31.55
CA GLY A 173 -0.64 -11.97 32.18
C GLY A 173 -0.70 -13.13 31.19
N ASP A 174 -1.87 -13.73 31.03
CA ASP A 174 -2.13 -14.83 30.08
C ASP A 174 -2.59 -14.36 28.70
N ILE A 175 -2.51 -13.05 28.41
CA ILE A 175 -2.92 -12.47 27.15
C ILE A 175 -1.69 -12.01 26.37
N VAL A 176 -1.62 -12.40 25.09
CA VAL A 176 -0.63 -11.90 24.13
C VAL A 176 -1.37 -11.25 22.96
N ASP A 177 -1.12 -9.96 22.77
CA ASP A 177 -1.62 -9.20 21.62
C ASP A 177 -0.53 -9.12 20.56
N ILE A 178 -0.87 -9.41 19.30
CA ILE A 178 0.07 -9.41 18.17
C ILE A 178 -0.56 -8.66 17.00
N TYR A 179 0.24 -7.80 16.33
CA TYR A 179 -0.16 -7.17 15.08
C TYR A 179 0.89 -7.40 14.00
N ALA A 180 0.72 -8.43 13.19
CA ALA A 180 1.62 -8.70 12.07
C ALA A 180 1.36 -7.73 10.90
N PRO A 181 2.38 -7.45 10.05
CA PRO A 181 2.25 -6.55 8.91
C PRO A 181 1.17 -6.94 7.89
N ASP A 182 0.89 -8.23 7.72
CA ASP A 182 -0.10 -8.78 6.80
C ASP A 182 -1.51 -8.93 7.41
N MET A 183 -1.70 -8.59 8.68
CA MET A 183 -3.00 -8.60 9.32
C MET A 183 -3.78 -7.31 9.06
N LYS A 184 -5.08 -7.43 8.82
CA LYS A 184 -5.99 -6.26 8.74
C LYS A 184 -6.30 -5.66 10.10
N GLN A 185 -6.41 -6.50 11.11
CA GLN A 185 -6.66 -6.17 12.51
C GLN A 185 -5.70 -6.95 13.39
N PRO A 186 -5.31 -6.42 14.56
CA PRO A 186 -4.49 -7.15 15.51
C PRO A 186 -5.24 -8.33 16.13
N ALA A 187 -4.50 -9.34 16.55
CA ALA A 187 -5.02 -10.53 17.20
C ALA A 187 -4.66 -10.55 18.69
N ARG A 188 -5.61 -10.98 19.50
CA ARG A 188 -5.46 -11.26 20.92
C ARG A 188 -5.54 -12.76 21.14
N LEU A 189 -4.47 -13.32 21.70
CA LEU A 189 -4.36 -14.73 22.07
C LEU A 189 -4.51 -14.82 23.59
N GLU A 190 -5.39 -15.69 24.05
CA GLU A 190 -5.58 -15.99 25.46
C GLU A 190 -5.03 -17.39 25.73
N PHE A 191 -4.19 -17.49 26.74
CA PHE A 191 -3.50 -18.71 27.09
C PHE A 191 -4.10 -19.35 28.33
N TRP A 192 -4.23 -20.67 28.29
CA TRP A 192 -4.44 -21.50 29.48
C TRP A 192 -3.17 -22.32 29.74
N GLY A 193 -2.30 -21.86 30.64
CA GLY A 193 -0.95 -22.40 30.77
C GLY A 193 -0.10 -22.11 29.54
N ASP A 194 0.31 -23.16 28.82
CA ASP A 194 1.08 -23.06 27.56
C ASP A 194 0.23 -23.33 26.30
N GLU A 195 -1.08 -23.54 26.46
CA GLU A 195 -2.01 -23.76 25.35
C GLU A 195 -2.71 -22.45 24.97
N ILE A 196 -2.87 -22.18 23.68
CA ILE A 196 -3.67 -21.08 23.15
C ILE A 196 -5.15 -21.49 23.25
N ASP A 197 -5.86 -20.97 24.24
CA ASP A 197 -7.27 -21.31 24.49
C ASP A 197 -8.19 -20.66 23.45
N THR A 198 -8.08 -19.33 23.26
CA THR A 198 -8.89 -18.59 22.30
C THR A 198 -8.09 -17.52 21.56
N MET A 199 -8.54 -17.21 20.35
CA MET A 199 -8.01 -16.10 19.55
C MET A 199 -9.14 -15.21 19.04
N HIS A 200 -8.96 -13.90 19.16
CA HIS A 200 -9.92 -12.90 18.70
C HIS A 200 -9.21 -11.73 18.01
N SER A 201 -9.86 -11.12 17.03
CA SER A 201 -9.46 -9.76 16.60
C SER A 201 -9.84 -8.74 17.67
N PHE A 202 -9.20 -7.58 17.64
CA PHE A 202 -9.59 -6.47 18.50
C PHE A 202 -9.38 -5.13 17.81
N ASP A 203 -10.17 -4.15 18.20
CA ASP A 203 -10.06 -2.78 17.69
C ASP A 203 -8.93 -2.03 18.39
N LEU A 204 -8.03 -1.41 17.61
CA LEU A 204 -6.86 -0.68 18.13
C LEU A 204 -7.20 0.52 19.00
N ALA A 205 -8.30 1.23 18.68
CA ALA A 205 -8.65 2.46 19.37
C ALA A 205 -9.32 2.17 20.73
N THR A 206 -10.22 1.18 20.76
CA THR A 206 -10.98 0.81 21.97
C THR A 206 -10.35 -0.32 22.75
N GLN A 207 -9.44 -1.10 22.14
CA GLN A 207 -8.81 -2.30 22.70
C GLN A 207 -9.81 -3.39 23.07
N ARG A 208 -11.03 -3.33 22.55
CA ARG A 208 -12.10 -4.31 22.80
C ARG A 208 -11.98 -5.46 21.82
N ARG A 209 -12.32 -6.63 22.30
CA ARG A 209 -12.50 -7.84 21.47
C ARG A 209 -13.53 -7.57 20.39
N ASP A 210 -13.26 -8.14 19.23
CA ASP A 210 -14.12 -8.17 18.07
C ASP A 210 -14.44 -9.65 17.72
N GLU A 211 -14.20 -10.10 16.52
CA GLU A 211 -14.57 -11.43 16.04
C GLU A 211 -13.59 -12.52 16.47
N PRO A 212 -14.06 -13.78 16.68
CA PRO A 212 -13.19 -14.92 16.90
C PRO A 212 -12.37 -15.25 15.64
N ILE A 213 -11.13 -15.67 15.82
CA ILE A 213 -10.19 -16.03 14.75
C ILE A 213 -9.81 -17.49 14.90
N GLU A 214 -9.93 -18.28 13.82
CA GLU A 214 -9.54 -19.69 13.79
C GLU A 214 -8.04 -19.90 13.57
N LYS A 215 -7.37 -18.96 12.88
CA LYS A 215 -5.92 -19.01 12.62
C LYS A 215 -5.35 -17.62 12.37
N ILE A 216 -4.11 -17.44 12.77
CA ILE A 216 -3.31 -16.25 12.40
C ILE A 216 -1.99 -16.66 11.76
N TYR A 217 -1.50 -15.81 10.87
CA TYR A 217 -0.15 -15.92 10.32
C TYR A 217 0.70 -14.84 10.98
N VAL A 218 1.74 -15.26 11.69
CA VAL A 218 2.73 -14.35 12.28
C VAL A 218 3.91 -14.29 11.33
N SER A 219 3.90 -13.32 10.43
CA SER A 219 4.98 -13.06 9.48
C SER A 219 6.06 -12.16 10.10
N PRO A 220 7.29 -12.10 9.53
CA PRO A 220 8.30 -11.15 9.97
C PRO A 220 7.82 -9.70 9.99
N ALA A 221 8.28 -8.94 10.99
CA ALA A 221 7.99 -7.51 11.13
C ALA A 221 9.12 -6.61 10.62
N ARG A 222 10.20 -7.20 10.09
CA ARG A 222 11.36 -6.51 9.49
C ARG A 222 11.84 -7.27 8.27
N GLU A 223 12.41 -6.56 7.30
CA GLU A 223 13.08 -7.19 6.16
C GLU A 223 14.50 -7.63 6.49
N VAL A 224 15.13 -7.10 7.53
CA VAL A 224 16.45 -7.52 7.98
C VAL A 224 16.35 -8.12 9.37
N LEU A 225 16.45 -9.45 9.45
CA LEU A 225 16.22 -10.24 10.66
C LEU A 225 17.53 -10.62 11.30
N PHE A 226 17.80 -10.14 12.51
CA PHE A 226 19.03 -10.43 13.24
C PHE A 226 18.84 -11.37 14.45
N GLY A 227 17.60 -11.68 14.82
CA GLY A 227 17.33 -12.39 16.05
C GLY A 227 17.63 -11.51 17.28
N LEU A 228 18.52 -11.97 18.16
CA LEU A 228 18.88 -11.24 19.37
C LEU A 228 20.00 -10.20 19.11
N PRO A 229 20.08 -9.10 19.90
CA PRO A 229 21.11 -8.09 19.78
C PRO A 229 22.55 -8.65 19.81
N GLY A 230 22.80 -9.69 20.64
CA GLY A 230 24.11 -10.37 20.70
C GLY A 230 24.53 -11.02 19.38
N GLU A 231 23.60 -11.67 18.68
CA GLU A 231 23.86 -12.31 17.38
C GLU A 231 24.21 -11.27 16.32
N ALA A 232 23.50 -10.15 16.31
CA ALA A 232 23.83 -9.03 15.43
C ALA A 232 25.23 -8.47 15.71
N ALA A 233 25.58 -8.29 17.00
CA ALA A 233 26.90 -7.81 17.41
C ALA A 233 28.02 -8.76 16.98
N GLU A 234 27.82 -10.07 17.14
CA GLU A 234 28.79 -11.09 16.70
C GLU A 234 29.00 -11.06 15.19
N LEU A 235 27.94 -10.95 14.40
CA LEU A 235 28.02 -10.85 12.95
C LEU A 235 28.84 -9.63 12.50
N ILE A 236 28.56 -8.46 13.09
CA ILE A 236 29.27 -7.22 12.79
C ILE A 236 30.75 -7.34 13.18
N ARG A 237 31.06 -7.86 14.38
CA ARG A 237 32.44 -8.10 14.82
C ARG A 237 33.19 -9.08 13.92
N ALA A 238 32.53 -10.13 13.47
CA ALA A 238 33.11 -11.09 12.53
C ALA A 238 33.45 -10.43 11.19
N ALA A 239 32.62 -9.52 10.69
CA ALA A 239 32.88 -8.74 9.48
C ALA A 239 34.09 -7.80 9.67
N ILE A 240 34.18 -7.10 10.80
CA ILE A 240 35.33 -6.25 11.14
C ILE A 240 36.62 -7.07 11.21
N LYS A 241 36.57 -8.26 11.84
CA LYS A 241 37.73 -9.14 11.96
C LYS A 241 38.26 -9.64 10.61
N LYS A 242 37.36 -9.89 9.65
CA LYS A 242 37.70 -10.31 8.28
C LYS A 242 38.22 -9.15 7.42
N ALA A 243 37.88 -7.92 7.71
CA ALA A 243 38.30 -6.75 6.97
C ALA A 243 39.77 -6.39 7.26
N ARG A 244 40.45 -5.75 6.29
CA ARG A 244 41.87 -5.33 6.37
C ARG A 244 42.01 -3.87 5.93
N GLY A 245 43.08 -3.21 6.42
CA GLY A 245 43.47 -1.86 6.00
C GLY A 245 42.35 -0.82 6.18
N LYS A 246 42.20 0.10 5.24
CA LYS A 246 41.22 1.19 5.28
C LYS A 246 39.78 0.72 5.46
N ARG A 247 39.42 -0.45 4.87
CA ARG A 247 38.07 -1.02 5.02
C ARG A 247 37.78 -1.40 6.46
N ARG A 248 38.75 -1.96 7.18
CA ARG A 248 38.58 -2.29 8.60
C ARG A 248 38.34 -1.04 9.44
N THR A 249 39.16 -0.01 9.27
CA THR A 249 38.99 1.27 10.00
C THR A 249 37.64 1.92 9.71
N ALA A 250 37.19 1.90 8.45
CA ALA A 250 35.86 2.43 8.08
C ALA A 250 34.73 1.64 8.74
N LEU A 251 34.82 0.29 8.75
CA LEU A 251 33.81 -0.55 9.43
C LEU A 251 33.80 -0.30 10.95
N GLU A 252 34.97 -0.25 11.60
CA GLU A 252 35.07 0.03 13.04
C GLU A 252 34.44 1.39 13.39
N SER A 253 34.69 2.41 12.58
CA SER A 253 34.14 3.75 12.79
C SER A 253 32.63 3.79 12.61
N CYS A 254 32.10 3.28 11.48
CA CYS A 254 30.69 3.37 11.14
C CYS A 254 29.78 2.47 11.99
N THR A 255 30.33 1.45 12.68
CA THR A 255 29.57 0.49 13.48
C THR A 255 29.70 0.70 14.99
N ALA A 256 30.58 1.59 15.45
CA ALA A 256 30.90 1.75 16.87
C ALA A 256 29.67 2.07 17.74
N SER A 257 28.83 3.01 17.31
CA SER A 257 27.61 3.38 18.02
C SER A 257 26.59 2.24 18.05
N ASP A 258 26.44 1.54 16.93
CA ASP A 258 25.47 0.45 16.80
C ASP A 258 25.90 -0.74 17.68
N LEU A 259 27.21 -1.06 17.71
CA LEU A 259 27.75 -2.09 18.60
C LEU A 259 27.56 -1.75 20.08
N ALA A 260 27.74 -0.48 20.48
CA ALA A 260 27.49 -0.06 21.85
C ALA A 260 26.03 -0.25 22.27
N GLN A 261 25.07 0.01 21.36
CA GLN A 261 23.64 -0.24 21.62
C GLN A 261 23.35 -1.74 21.72
N LEU A 262 23.89 -2.55 20.80
CA LEU A 262 23.73 -4.01 20.78
C LEU A 262 24.30 -4.66 22.06
N ASP A 263 25.46 -4.20 22.54
CA ASP A 263 26.07 -4.65 23.80
C ASP A 263 25.23 -4.25 25.02
N GLY A 264 24.53 -3.13 24.91
CA GLY A 264 23.53 -2.70 25.91
C GLY A 264 22.21 -3.47 25.84
N GLY A 265 22.06 -4.44 24.93
CA GLY A 265 20.86 -5.25 24.74
C GLY A 265 19.76 -4.58 23.94
N ALA A 266 20.04 -3.47 23.24
CA ALA A 266 19.08 -2.74 22.42
C ALA A 266 19.39 -2.94 20.93
N MET A 267 18.35 -3.20 20.10
CA MET A 267 18.49 -3.29 18.64
C MET A 267 18.46 -1.88 18.03
N PRO A 268 19.51 -1.43 17.31
CA PRO A 268 19.51 -0.15 16.63
C PRO A 268 18.39 -0.05 15.58
N VAL A 269 17.89 1.17 15.34
CA VAL A 269 16.81 1.40 14.36
C VAL A 269 17.29 1.27 12.90
N ASN A 270 18.59 1.45 12.66
CA ASN A 270 19.24 1.50 11.34
C ASN A 270 19.84 0.15 10.89
N MET A 271 19.20 -0.95 11.27
CA MET A 271 19.70 -2.30 10.97
C MET A 271 19.69 -2.65 9.47
N ASP A 272 18.95 -1.92 8.64
CA ASP A 272 19.00 -2.07 7.17
C ASP A 272 20.41 -1.90 6.60
N LYS A 273 21.26 -1.12 7.26
CA LYS A 273 22.67 -0.94 6.93
C LYS A 273 23.47 -2.24 6.84
N TYR A 274 23.01 -3.27 7.56
CA TYR A 274 23.70 -4.56 7.64
C TYR A 274 23.06 -5.65 6.77
N LEU A 275 22.14 -5.30 5.87
CA LEU A 275 21.44 -6.24 5.00
C LEU A 275 22.42 -7.16 4.27
N SER A 276 23.47 -6.60 3.66
CA SER A 276 24.49 -7.37 2.91
C SER A 276 25.39 -8.26 3.78
N LEU A 277 25.50 -7.97 5.08
CA LEU A 277 26.18 -8.85 6.04
C LEU A 277 25.28 -9.99 6.49
N ARG A 278 24.01 -9.70 6.73
CA ARG A 278 23.02 -10.68 7.18
C ARG A 278 22.66 -11.66 6.06
N TYR A 279 22.55 -11.16 4.85
CA TYR A 279 22.20 -11.95 3.67
C TYR A 279 23.32 -11.83 2.63
N PRO A 280 24.35 -12.71 2.66
CA PRO A 280 25.43 -12.74 1.66
C PRO A 280 24.93 -12.97 0.23
N GLU A 281 23.83 -13.73 0.10
CA GLU A 281 23.07 -13.95 -1.13
C GLU A 281 21.68 -13.31 -0.95
N PRO A 282 21.56 -12.00 -1.17
CA PRO A 282 20.30 -11.30 -0.95
C PRO A 282 19.29 -11.65 -2.04
N ALA A 283 18.02 -11.64 -1.69
CA ALA A 283 16.90 -11.90 -2.60
C ALA A 283 16.21 -10.60 -3.05
N THR A 284 15.54 -10.69 -4.18
CA THR A 284 14.56 -9.72 -4.65
C THR A 284 13.13 -10.27 -4.50
N ILE A 285 12.12 -9.48 -4.81
CA ILE A 285 10.74 -9.97 -4.84
C ILE A 285 10.56 -11.13 -5.85
N LEU A 286 11.36 -11.16 -6.93
CA LEU A 286 11.25 -12.20 -7.96
C LEU A 286 11.57 -13.59 -7.41
N ASP A 287 12.42 -13.68 -6.39
CA ASP A 287 12.81 -14.95 -5.74
C ASP A 287 11.68 -15.55 -4.87
N TYR A 288 10.60 -14.82 -4.66
CA TYR A 288 9.42 -15.30 -3.91
C TYR A 288 8.41 -16.03 -4.79
N PHE A 289 8.55 -15.95 -6.10
CA PHE A 289 7.66 -16.62 -7.04
C PHE A 289 8.17 -18.01 -7.41
N ASP A 290 7.23 -18.91 -7.65
CA ASP A 290 7.48 -20.19 -8.26
C ASP A 290 7.11 -20.11 -9.75
N ASP A 291 8.11 -19.92 -10.64
CA ASP A 291 7.98 -19.83 -12.10
C ASP A 291 6.92 -18.80 -12.59
N PRO A 292 7.12 -17.50 -12.31
CA PRO A 292 6.15 -16.46 -12.67
C PRO A 292 6.15 -16.17 -14.17
N LEU A 293 5.03 -15.60 -14.65
CA LEU A 293 5.05 -14.82 -15.88
C LEU A 293 5.56 -13.40 -15.55
N LEU A 294 6.77 -13.11 -16.00
CA LEU A 294 7.35 -11.78 -15.88
C LEU A 294 6.79 -10.87 -16.97
N ILE A 295 6.18 -9.77 -16.59
CA ILE A 295 5.61 -8.79 -17.52
C ILE A 295 6.37 -7.48 -17.36
N LEU A 296 6.97 -7.01 -18.47
CA LEU A 296 7.67 -5.73 -18.54
C LEU A 296 6.78 -4.71 -19.23
N GLU A 297 6.28 -3.76 -18.46
CA GLU A 297 5.44 -2.66 -18.95
C GLU A 297 6.29 -1.55 -19.54
N GLU A 298 6.04 -1.19 -20.83
CA GLU A 298 6.75 -0.13 -21.55
C GLU A 298 8.28 -0.27 -21.38
N PRO A 299 8.93 -1.33 -21.89
CA PRO A 299 10.36 -1.59 -21.74
C PRO A 299 11.29 -0.40 -22.01
N ALA A 300 10.93 0.48 -22.95
CA ALA A 300 11.69 1.70 -23.20
C ALA A 300 11.65 2.66 -21.99
N SER A 301 10.48 2.87 -21.40
CA SER A 301 10.29 3.70 -20.19
C SER A 301 10.92 3.05 -18.97
N LEU A 302 10.87 1.71 -18.86
CA LEU A 302 11.57 0.97 -17.81
C LEU A 302 13.08 1.22 -17.86
N ARG A 303 13.71 1.21 -19.03
CA ARG A 303 15.14 1.51 -19.16
C ARG A 303 15.50 2.93 -18.76
N GLU A 304 14.63 3.90 -19.06
CA GLU A 304 14.85 5.27 -18.63
C GLU A 304 14.70 5.40 -17.11
N ALA A 305 13.70 4.76 -16.51
CA ALA A 305 13.49 4.71 -15.06
C ALA A 305 14.67 4.04 -14.35
N GLU A 306 15.12 2.88 -14.84
CA GLU A 306 16.28 2.15 -14.32
C GLU A 306 17.56 3.02 -14.31
N ARG A 307 17.86 3.70 -15.42
CA ARG A 307 19.04 4.59 -15.52
C ARG A 307 18.95 5.74 -14.53
N ALA A 308 17.79 6.39 -14.42
CA ALA A 308 17.56 7.48 -13.49
C ALA A 308 17.69 7.00 -12.02
N THR A 309 17.14 5.85 -11.71
CA THR A 309 17.23 5.22 -10.39
C THR A 309 18.66 4.81 -10.04
N ALA A 310 19.37 4.18 -10.97
CA ALA A 310 20.77 3.77 -10.77
C ALA A 310 21.67 4.98 -10.52
N TYR A 311 21.50 6.06 -11.30
CA TYR A 311 22.25 7.30 -11.10
C TYR A 311 22.00 7.89 -9.70
N ARG A 312 20.74 8.08 -9.31
CA ARG A 312 20.35 8.63 -8.01
C ARG A 312 20.91 7.78 -6.84
N ARG A 313 20.79 6.46 -6.92
CA ARG A 313 21.34 5.53 -5.91
C ARG A 313 22.85 5.58 -5.81
N SER A 314 23.54 5.71 -6.95
CA SER A 314 25.00 5.84 -6.97
C SER A 314 25.47 7.09 -6.26
N GLU A 315 24.81 8.23 -6.51
CA GLU A 315 25.10 9.49 -5.82
C GLU A 315 24.82 9.39 -4.30
N GLU A 316 23.70 8.79 -3.93
CA GLU A 316 23.31 8.60 -2.53
C GLU A 316 24.30 7.68 -1.78
N LEU A 317 24.63 6.52 -2.37
CA LEU A 317 25.58 5.59 -1.77
C LEU A 317 26.99 6.19 -1.66
N SER A 318 27.42 6.98 -2.66
CA SER A 318 28.69 7.68 -2.61
C SER A 318 28.74 8.67 -1.44
N ALA A 319 27.68 9.47 -1.27
CA ALA A 319 27.56 10.40 -0.16
C ALA A 319 27.56 9.68 1.21
N LEU A 320 26.86 8.54 1.32
CA LEU A 320 26.84 7.76 2.57
C LEU A 320 28.17 7.13 2.91
N LEU A 321 28.97 6.75 1.91
CA LEU A 321 30.34 6.24 2.08
C LEU A 321 31.30 7.38 2.47
N GLU A 322 31.20 8.55 1.85
CA GLU A 322 32.01 9.73 2.17
C GLU A 322 31.71 10.25 3.58
N ASP A 323 30.46 10.28 3.97
CA ASP A 323 30.02 10.67 5.32
C ASP A 323 30.39 9.64 6.41
N GLY A 324 30.91 8.46 6.04
CA GLY A 324 31.22 7.39 6.97
C GLY A 324 29.98 6.74 7.62
N VAL A 325 28.80 6.90 7.05
CA VAL A 325 27.56 6.21 7.47
C VAL A 325 27.60 4.75 7.04
N LEU A 326 28.11 4.50 5.84
CA LEU A 326 28.38 3.17 5.32
C LEU A 326 29.91 2.94 5.20
N ALA A 327 30.30 1.70 5.22
CA ALA A 327 31.65 1.28 4.87
C ALA A 327 31.60 0.39 3.62
N PRO A 328 32.70 0.32 2.83
CA PRO A 328 32.77 -0.56 1.67
C PRO A 328 32.41 -2.01 2.02
N GLY A 329 31.41 -2.55 1.33
CA GLY A 329 30.82 -3.87 1.56
C GLY A 329 29.51 -3.86 2.35
N LEU A 330 29.05 -2.70 2.87
CA LEU A 330 27.70 -2.48 3.37
C LEU A 330 26.80 -1.78 2.32
N ASP A 331 27.36 -1.40 1.20
CA ASP A 331 26.76 -0.65 0.11
C ASP A 331 25.96 -1.52 -0.87
N LYS A 332 25.98 -2.85 -0.71
CA LYS A 332 25.23 -3.78 -1.56
C LYS A 332 23.77 -3.90 -1.09
N LEU A 333 22.95 -2.95 -1.50
CA LEU A 333 21.52 -2.88 -1.12
C LEU A 333 20.59 -3.14 -2.30
N TYR A 334 21.11 -3.13 -3.51
CA TYR A 334 20.34 -3.19 -4.75
C TYR A 334 20.96 -4.17 -5.74
N ALA A 335 20.11 -4.78 -6.59
CA ALA A 335 20.56 -5.54 -7.74
C ALA A 335 21.23 -4.61 -8.78
N GLU A 336 22.15 -5.16 -9.56
CA GLU A 336 22.83 -4.41 -10.63
C GLU A 336 21.86 -4.02 -11.73
N SER A 337 22.12 -2.89 -12.42
CA SER A 337 21.22 -2.35 -13.45
C SER A 337 20.92 -3.32 -14.60
N SER A 338 21.84 -4.22 -14.95
CA SER A 338 21.62 -5.23 -15.99
C SER A 338 20.81 -6.46 -15.53
N TRP A 339 20.59 -6.59 -14.22
CA TRP A 339 20.01 -7.79 -13.63
C TRP A 339 18.60 -8.10 -14.17
N LEU A 340 17.73 -7.09 -14.26
CA LEU A 340 16.36 -7.27 -14.77
C LEU A 340 16.34 -7.85 -16.19
N TRP A 341 17.17 -7.31 -17.06
CA TRP A 341 17.22 -7.72 -18.46
C TRP A 341 17.77 -9.12 -18.65
N ALA A 342 18.67 -9.55 -17.75
CA ALA A 342 19.14 -10.93 -17.73
C ALA A 342 18.02 -11.93 -17.40
N GLN A 343 17.03 -11.50 -16.56
CA GLN A 343 15.89 -12.36 -16.21
C GLN A 343 14.99 -12.67 -17.40
N THR A 344 14.98 -11.83 -18.44
CA THR A 344 14.16 -12.05 -19.64
C THR A 344 14.49 -13.33 -20.42
N SER A 345 15.69 -13.86 -20.25
CA SER A 345 16.11 -15.12 -20.88
C SER A 345 15.79 -16.36 -20.04
N THR A 346 15.71 -16.21 -18.73
CA THR A 346 15.51 -17.30 -17.76
C THR A 346 14.06 -17.49 -17.37
N HIS A 347 13.25 -16.43 -17.43
CA HIS A 347 11.83 -16.45 -17.12
C HIS A 347 10.98 -16.38 -18.41
N ARG A 348 9.72 -16.84 -18.32
CA ARG A 348 8.70 -16.52 -19.31
C ARG A 348 8.43 -15.04 -19.24
N THR A 349 8.75 -14.30 -20.30
CA THR A 349 8.69 -12.84 -20.26
C THR A 349 7.79 -12.30 -21.35
N LEU A 350 6.89 -11.40 -20.97
CA LEU A 350 6.06 -10.62 -21.88
C LEU A 350 6.49 -9.15 -21.82
N CYS A 351 7.01 -8.62 -22.90
CA CYS A 351 7.30 -7.20 -23.09
C CYS A 351 6.08 -6.53 -23.73
N ALA A 352 5.39 -5.65 -23.02
CA ALA A 352 4.19 -4.98 -23.50
C ALA A 352 4.43 -3.50 -23.74
N GLU A 353 4.21 -3.01 -24.96
CA GLU A 353 4.33 -1.61 -25.34
C GLU A 353 3.16 -1.16 -26.21
N ASN A 354 2.84 0.13 -26.14
CA ASN A 354 1.82 0.74 -26.97
C ASN A 354 2.22 0.78 -28.46
N PHE A 355 3.48 1.11 -28.71
CA PHE A 355 4.02 1.24 -30.06
C PHE A 355 5.15 0.26 -30.28
N ALA A 356 5.18 -0.34 -31.47
CA ALA A 356 6.26 -1.25 -31.85
C ALA A 356 7.60 -0.51 -31.85
N ARG A 357 8.52 -0.96 -31.00
CA ARG A 357 9.89 -0.45 -30.89
C ARG A 357 10.90 -1.59 -30.93
N SER A 358 12.10 -1.29 -31.38
CA SER A 358 13.21 -2.25 -31.32
C SER A 358 13.68 -2.46 -29.89
N MET A 359 13.90 -3.71 -29.50
CA MET A 359 14.44 -4.12 -28.20
C MET A 359 15.73 -4.90 -28.42
N PRO A 360 16.85 -4.23 -28.80
CA PRO A 360 18.06 -4.91 -29.27
C PRO A 360 18.70 -5.83 -28.22
N ASP A 361 18.50 -5.54 -26.93
CA ASP A 361 19.10 -6.29 -25.84
C ASP A 361 18.21 -7.43 -25.31
N VAL A 362 17.00 -7.59 -25.86
CA VAL A 362 16.07 -8.64 -25.49
C VAL A 362 15.80 -9.54 -26.68
N PRO A 363 16.31 -10.78 -26.70
CA PRO A 363 16.06 -11.72 -27.78
C PRO A 363 14.59 -12.17 -27.73
N LEU A 364 13.79 -11.67 -28.68
CA LEU A 364 12.37 -11.97 -28.77
C LEU A 364 12.14 -13.28 -29.54
N LYS A 365 11.38 -14.20 -28.95
CA LYS A 365 10.91 -15.44 -29.60
C LYS A 365 9.73 -15.21 -30.56
N ALA A 366 8.87 -14.27 -30.21
CA ALA A 366 7.70 -13.92 -30.98
C ALA A 366 7.33 -12.45 -30.79
N ILE A 367 6.67 -11.90 -31.80
CA ILE A 367 6.09 -10.56 -31.79
C ILE A 367 4.63 -10.70 -32.11
N VAL A 368 3.76 -10.20 -31.25
CA VAL A 368 2.32 -10.17 -31.46
C VAL A 368 1.88 -8.71 -31.52
N ASN A 369 1.23 -8.34 -32.60
CA ASN A 369 0.63 -7.03 -32.79
C ASN A 369 -0.89 -7.17 -32.69
N ALA A 370 -1.48 -6.58 -31.67
CA ALA A 370 -2.91 -6.64 -31.38
C ALA A 370 -3.45 -5.20 -31.22
N PRO A 371 -3.77 -4.53 -32.35
CA PRO A 371 -4.19 -3.15 -32.30
C PRO A 371 -5.50 -2.98 -31.52
N ALA A 372 -5.49 -2.08 -30.57
CA ALA A 372 -6.61 -1.76 -29.70
C ALA A 372 -6.71 -0.24 -29.49
N HIS A 373 -7.86 0.22 -29.03
CA HIS A 373 -8.13 1.63 -28.83
C HIS A 373 -8.58 1.88 -27.39
N THR A 374 -8.10 2.98 -26.80
CA THR A 374 -8.65 3.48 -25.54
C THR A 374 -10.00 4.11 -25.79
N LEU A 375 -11.00 3.75 -24.99
CA LEU A 375 -12.30 4.40 -24.99
C LEU A 375 -12.36 5.43 -23.85
N PRO A 376 -13.03 6.56 -24.06
CA PRO A 376 -13.24 7.54 -22.99
C PRO A 376 -14.07 6.93 -21.86
N THR A 377 -13.89 7.45 -20.66
CA THR A 377 -14.74 7.11 -19.51
C THR A 377 -16.13 7.69 -19.72
N TRP A 378 -17.17 6.89 -19.48
CA TRP A 378 -18.55 7.32 -19.63
C TRP A 378 -18.93 8.31 -18.51
N GLY A 379 -19.54 9.44 -18.90
CA GLY A 379 -19.86 10.58 -18.02
C GLY A 379 -21.27 10.53 -17.38
N GLY A 380 -22.03 9.42 -17.54
CA GLY A 380 -23.37 9.27 -16.97
C GLY A 380 -24.52 9.55 -17.93
N GLU A 381 -24.28 10.09 -19.12
CA GLU A 381 -25.34 10.33 -20.11
C GLU A 381 -25.65 9.06 -20.92
N VAL A 382 -26.80 8.46 -20.67
CA VAL A 382 -27.24 7.20 -21.34
C VAL A 382 -27.39 7.38 -22.86
N ALA A 383 -27.80 8.58 -23.32
CA ALA A 383 -27.95 8.84 -24.76
C ALA A 383 -26.60 8.76 -25.49
N ALA A 384 -25.56 9.41 -24.98
CA ALA A 384 -24.21 9.36 -25.55
C ALA A 384 -23.66 7.93 -25.53
N LEU A 385 -23.84 7.20 -24.41
CA LEU A 385 -23.43 5.80 -24.33
C LEU A 385 -24.12 4.93 -25.37
N LEU A 386 -25.41 5.15 -25.63
CA LEU A 386 -26.16 4.41 -26.67
C LEU A 386 -25.61 4.65 -28.06
N GLU A 387 -25.23 5.90 -28.41
CA GLU A 387 -24.59 6.22 -29.68
C GLU A 387 -23.28 5.44 -29.87
N ASP A 388 -22.51 5.23 -28.80
CA ASP A 388 -21.26 4.48 -28.85
C ASP A 388 -21.48 2.95 -28.93
N ILE A 389 -22.44 2.39 -28.17
CA ILE A 389 -22.58 0.94 -28.05
C ILE A 389 -23.46 0.29 -29.15
N GLN A 390 -24.47 1.01 -29.67
CA GLN A 390 -25.37 0.47 -30.68
C GLN A 390 -24.65 -0.01 -31.96
N PRO A 391 -23.71 0.77 -32.53
CA PRO A 391 -22.94 0.32 -33.70
C PRO A 391 -22.09 -0.91 -33.39
N LEU A 392 -21.51 -1.00 -32.17
CA LEU A 392 -20.70 -2.14 -31.74
C LEU A 392 -21.54 -3.42 -31.62
N CYS A 393 -22.70 -3.33 -30.99
CA CYS A 393 -23.63 -4.46 -30.85
C CYS A 393 -24.16 -4.92 -32.21
N SER A 394 -24.53 -3.97 -33.08
CA SER A 394 -25.00 -4.28 -34.45
C SER A 394 -23.90 -4.90 -35.32
N GLY A 395 -22.64 -4.52 -35.06
CA GLY A 395 -21.45 -5.11 -35.68
C GLY A 395 -21.06 -6.49 -35.12
N GLY A 396 -21.83 -7.03 -34.17
CA GLY A 396 -21.59 -8.33 -33.54
C GLY A 396 -20.45 -8.33 -32.52
N ALA A 397 -20.08 -7.18 -31.97
CA ALA A 397 -19.14 -7.11 -30.85
C ALA A 397 -19.86 -7.41 -29.53
N ALA A 398 -19.15 -8.01 -28.59
CA ALA A 398 -19.56 -8.09 -27.20
C ALA A 398 -19.18 -6.77 -26.48
N VAL A 399 -20.09 -6.25 -25.68
CA VAL A 399 -19.87 -5.01 -24.93
C VAL A 399 -20.00 -5.29 -23.43
N THR A 400 -19.01 -4.85 -22.67
CA THR A 400 -19.10 -4.84 -21.19
C THR A 400 -19.00 -3.41 -20.68
N ILE A 401 -19.82 -3.06 -19.69
CA ILE A 401 -19.84 -1.74 -19.05
C ILE A 401 -19.58 -1.93 -17.56
N MET A 402 -18.50 -1.33 -17.07
CA MET A 402 -18.18 -1.26 -15.66
C MET A 402 -18.86 0.00 -15.10
N ALA A 403 -19.95 -0.17 -14.34
CA ALA A 403 -20.85 0.92 -13.97
C ALA A 403 -20.62 1.49 -12.56
N GLY A 404 -19.48 1.18 -11.94
CA GLY A 404 -19.14 1.67 -10.59
C GLY A 404 -19.80 0.84 -9.49
N THR A 405 -20.94 1.26 -8.99
CA THR A 405 -21.63 0.57 -7.89
C THR A 405 -22.63 -0.49 -8.38
N PRO A 406 -22.99 -1.49 -7.54
CA PRO A 406 -24.03 -2.46 -7.90
C PRO A 406 -25.39 -1.80 -8.22
N ARG A 407 -25.72 -0.70 -7.54
CA ARG A 407 -26.95 0.08 -7.77
C ARG A 407 -26.92 0.76 -9.13
N ALA A 408 -25.81 1.42 -9.48
CA ALA A 408 -25.66 2.04 -10.80
C ALA A 408 -25.69 1.01 -11.93
N ALA A 409 -25.11 -0.17 -11.73
CA ALA A 409 -25.17 -1.25 -12.70
C ALA A 409 -26.61 -1.73 -12.93
N ALA A 410 -27.40 -1.90 -11.87
CA ALA A 410 -28.81 -2.29 -11.97
C ALA A 410 -29.67 -1.21 -12.66
N GLY A 411 -29.47 0.07 -12.30
CA GLY A 411 -30.17 1.19 -12.93
C GLY A 411 -29.88 1.30 -14.43
N LEU A 412 -28.59 1.30 -14.80
CA LEU A 412 -28.18 1.35 -16.19
C LEU A 412 -28.71 0.15 -16.98
N ALA A 413 -28.75 -1.04 -16.37
CA ALA A 413 -29.30 -2.23 -17.03
C ALA A 413 -30.80 -2.09 -17.32
N ALA A 414 -31.58 -1.51 -16.42
CA ALA A 414 -32.99 -1.21 -16.62
C ALA A 414 -33.17 -0.22 -17.78
N ASP A 415 -32.40 0.87 -17.79
CA ASP A 415 -32.46 1.89 -18.84
C ASP A 415 -32.15 1.32 -20.22
N LEU A 416 -31.06 0.55 -20.35
CA LEU A 416 -30.67 -0.02 -21.63
C LEU A 416 -31.64 -1.11 -22.14
N ARG A 417 -32.29 -1.85 -21.23
CA ARG A 417 -33.36 -2.79 -21.60
C ARG A 417 -34.58 -2.06 -22.15
N THR A 418 -34.97 -0.91 -21.61
CA THR A 418 -36.09 -0.11 -22.15
C THR A 418 -35.81 0.41 -23.56
N LYS A 419 -34.53 0.53 -23.93
CA LYS A 419 -34.07 0.93 -25.27
C LYS A 419 -33.93 -0.27 -26.25
N GLY A 420 -34.33 -1.47 -25.83
CA GLY A 420 -34.35 -2.66 -26.67
C GLY A 420 -33.01 -3.39 -26.81
N LEU A 421 -32.05 -3.08 -25.99
CA LEU A 421 -30.76 -3.81 -25.96
C LEU A 421 -30.87 -5.11 -25.17
N ASN A 422 -30.13 -6.14 -25.62
CA ASN A 422 -30.01 -7.40 -24.89
C ASN A 422 -28.96 -7.22 -23.77
N VAL A 423 -29.44 -7.09 -22.51
CA VAL A 423 -28.61 -6.71 -21.35
C VAL A 423 -28.62 -7.80 -20.28
N THR A 424 -27.42 -8.17 -19.80
CA THR A 424 -27.23 -9.02 -18.63
C THR A 424 -26.44 -8.30 -17.54
N THR A 425 -26.73 -8.62 -16.28
CA THR A 425 -25.95 -8.18 -15.10
C THR A 425 -25.27 -9.38 -14.43
N ASP A 426 -25.35 -10.55 -15.04
CA ASP A 426 -24.71 -11.76 -14.53
C ASP A 426 -23.21 -11.69 -14.78
N ALA A 427 -22.45 -11.73 -13.70
CA ALA A 427 -20.99 -11.69 -13.71
C ALA A 427 -20.38 -12.98 -14.26
N GLU A 428 -21.09 -14.11 -14.15
CA GLU A 428 -20.65 -15.42 -14.67
C GLU A 428 -20.96 -15.60 -16.16
N ALA A 429 -21.82 -14.76 -16.74
CA ALA A 429 -22.17 -14.84 -18.15
C ALA A 429 -20.95 -14.51 -19.02
N GLU A 430 -20.68 -15.39 -20.03
CA GLU A 430 -19.65 -15.09 -21.03
C GLU A 430 -20.14 -13.96 -21.94
N PRO A 431 -19.32 -12.90 -22.15
CA PRO A 431 -19.64 -11.87 -23.13
C PRO A 431 -19.86 -12.47 -24.52
N SER A 432 -20.97 -12.14 -25.13
CA SER A 432 -21.35 -12.70 -26.44
C SER A 432 -21.76 -11.61 -27.42
N ALA A 433 -21.71 -11.94 -28.72
CA ALA A 433 -22.03 -11.02 -29.79
C ALA A 433 -23.42 -10.37 -29.63
N GLY A 434 -23.47 -9.03 -29.67
CA GLY A 434 -24.69 -8.25 -29.56
C GLY A 434 -25.29 -8.19 -28.15
N MET A 435 -24.63 -8.74 -27.12
CA MET A 435 -25.01 -8.65 -25.72
C MET A 435 -24.24 -7.53 -25.02
N VAL A 436 -24.94 -6.79 -24.20
CA VAL A 436 -24.32 -5.80 -23.28
C VAL A 436 -24.32 -6.38 -21.87
N GLN A 437 -23.15 -6.61 -21.33
CA GLN A 437 -22.97 -7.02 -19.94
C GLN A 437 -22.68 -5.80 -19.08
N ILE A 438 -23.39 -5.61 -17.96
CA ILE A 438 -23.19 -4.48 -17.06
C ILE A 438 -22.79 -5.02 -15.69
N LEU A 439 -21.62 -4.61 -15.22
CA LEU A 439 -21.01 -5.11 -14.01
C LEU A 439 -20.69 -3.98 -13.05
N PRO A 440 -20.74 -4.24 -11.74
CA PRO A 440 -20.19 -3.31 -10.76
C PRO A 440 -18.66 -3.29 -10.86
N GLY A 441 -18.06 -2.20 -10.41
CA GLY A 441 -16.63 -1.98 -10.45
C GLY A 441 -16.25 -0.90 -11.45
N GLN A 442 -14.99 -0.50 -11.41
CA GLN A 442 -14.46 0.57 -12.23
C GLN A 442 -13.02 0.24 -12.63
N LEU A 443 -12.70 0.43 -13.91
CA LEU A 443 -11.34 0.32 -14.41
C LEU A 443 -10.75 1.72 -14.67
N SER A 444 -9.45 1.78 -14.81
CA SER A 444 -8.70 3.02 -15.05
C SER A 444 -9.09 3.71 -16.36
N ALA A 445 -9.47 2.96 -17.38
CA ALA A 445 -9.98 3.43 -18.67
C ALA A 445 -10.78 2.33 -19.38
N GLY A 446 -11.62 2.74 -20.36
CA GLY A 446 -12.24 1.81 -21.30
C GLY A 446 -11.28 1.41 -22.42
N CYS A 447 -11.59 0.30 -23.11
CA CYS A 447 -10.83 -0.14 -24.27
C CYS A 447 -11.71 -0.88 -25.28
N SER A 448 -11.36 -0.77 -26.55
CA SER A 448 -11.91 -1.58 -27.63
C SER A 448 -10.81 -2.48 -28.19
N LEU A 449 -11.11 -3.76 -28.28
CA LEU A 449 -10.24 -4.84 -28.74
C LEU A 449 -10.82 -5.45 -30.02
N PRO A 450 -10.58 -4.85 -31.20
CA PRO A 450 -11.19 -5.28 -32.48
C PRO A 450 -10.87 -6.73 -32.83
N PHE A 451 -9.67 -7.20 -32.51
CA PHE A 451 -9.25 -8.58 -32.75
C PHE A 451 -10.08 -9.62 -31.98
N ALA A 452 -10.60 -9.23 -30.79
CA ALA A 452 -11.49 -10.06 -29.97
C ALA A 452 -12.99 -9.73 -30.19
N LYS A 453 -13.32 -8.77 -31.04
CA LYS A 453 -14.68 -8.21 -31.21
C LYS A 453 -15.30 -7.84 -29.87
N PHE A 454 -14.53 -7.16 -29.02
CA PHE A 454 -14.90 -6.82 -27.66
C PHE A 454 -14.63 -5.36 -27.36
N SER A 455 -15.55 -4.73 -26.65
CA SER A 455 -15.36 -3.36 -26.14
C SER A 455 -15.81 -3.28 -24.69
N LEU A 456 -14.97 -2.62 -23.89
CA LEU A 456 -15.20 -2.40 -22.47
C LEU A 456 -15.28 -0.90 -22.20
N PHE A 457 -16.41 -0.47 -21.67
CA PHE A 457 -16.63 0.88 -21.17
C PHE A 457 -16.51 0.91 -19.64
N THR A 458 -16.08 2.03 -19.10
CA THR A 458 -16.03 2.24 -17.66
C THR A 458 -16.65 3.59 -17.32
N ALA A 459 -17.44 3.63 -16.25
CA ALA A 459 -17.98 4.87 -15.73
C ALA A 459 -16.84 5.80 -15.27
N ARG A 460 -17.04 7.11 -15.43
CA ARG A 460 -16.12 8.10 -14.89
C ARG A 460 -16.10 8.01 -13.37
N ALA A 461 -14.90 7.99 -12.76
CA ALA A 461 -14.76 8.13 -11.34
C ALA A 461 -15.24 9.52 -10.91
N PHE A 462 -16.42 9.62 -10.32
CA PHE A 462 -16.75 10.79 -9.55
C PHE A 462 -15.94 10.72 -8.24
N GLY A 463 -14.77 11.39 -8.24
CA GLY A 463 -14.07 11.75 -7.01
C GLY A 463 -13.59 10.65 -6.08
N VAL A 464 -13.44 9.41 -6.56
CA VAL A 464 -12.70 8.39 -5.80
C VAL A 464 -11.30 8.29 -6.37
N SER A 465 -10.51 9.31 -6.17
CA SER A 465 -9.09 9.06 -5.90
C SER A 465 -9.09 8.05 -4.76
N GLY A 466 -8.45 6.88 -4.98
CA GLY A 466 -8.40 5.78 -4.00
C GLY A 466 -7.97 6.28 -2.63
N ALA A 467 -8.92 6.75 -1.88
CA ALA A 467 -8.75 7.02 -0.48
C ALA A 467 -8.73 5.64 0.19
N GLN A 468 -7.53 5.01 0.27
CA GLN A 468 -7.20 4.40 1.52
C GLN A 468 -7.83 5.30 2.58
N LYS A 469 -8.68 4.74 3.48
CA LYS A 469 -9.15 5.46 4.67
C LYS A 469 -7.91 6.09 5.28
N LYS A 470 -7.65 7.36 4.90
CA LYS A 470 -6.62 8.15 5.57
C LYS A 470 -7.07 8.08 7.01
N LYS A 471 -6.28 7.43 7.87
CA LYS A 471 -6.37 7.63 9.32
C LYS A 471 -6.68 9.11 9.47
N LYS A 472 -7.73 9.46 10.21
CA LYS A 472 -8.11 10.85 10.47
C LYS A 472 -6.86 11.58 10.94
N ARG A 473 -6.09 12.11 9.99
CA ARG A 473 -5.06 13.08 10.27
C ARG A 473 -5.80 14.28 10.81
N SER A 474 -5.26 14.92 11.81
CA SER A 474 -5.79 16.16 12.32
C SER A 474 -6.24 17.02 11.13
N LYS A 475 -7.49 17.51 11.13
CA LYS A 475 -8.04 18.35 10.05
C LYS A 475 -7.18 19.59 9.77
N ASP A 476 -6.25 19.88 10.68
CA ASP A 476 -5.40 21.06 10.69
C ASP A 476 -3.93 20.77 10.30
N ALA A 477 -3.57 19.51 9.95
CA ALA A 477 -2.23 19.20 9.46
C ALA A 477 -2.02 19.76 8.05
N LEU A 478 -0.88 20.42 7.84
CA LEU A 478 -0.51 21.01 6.55
C LEU A 478 -0.29 19.91 5.52
N ASN A 479 -1.03 19.98 4.41
CA ASN A 479 -0.92 19.02 3.30
C ASN A 479 -0.02 19.54 2.17
N SER A 480 0.22 20.85 2.12
CA SER A 480 1.01 21.51 1.09
C SER A 480 1.69 22.77 1.63
N LEU A 481 2.87 23.06 1.12
CA LEU A 481 3.61 24.30 1.38
C LEU A 481 2.85 25.57 0.94
N SER A 482 1.90 25.45 0.00
CA SER A 482 1.05 26.56 -0.44
C SER A 482 0.01 27.01 0.59
N GLU A 483 -0.18 26.24 1.67
CA GLU A 483 -1.15 26.54 2.72
C GLU A 483 -0.62 27.50 3.79
N ILE A 484 0.70 27.79 3.79
CA ILE A 484 1.33 28.69 4.77
C ILE A 484 2.12 29.80 4.08
N SER A 485 2.01 31.01 4.61
CA SER A 485 2.76 32.18 4.19
C SER A 485 3.84 32.54 5.22
N VAL A 486 4.93 33.15 4.74
CA VAL A 486 5.98 33.64 5.64
C VAL A 486 5.39 34.65 6.62
N GLY A 487 5.58 34.40 7.91
CA GLY A 487 5.01 35.18 9.01
C GLY A 487 3.84 34.49 9.72
N ASP A 488 3.24 33.46 9.11
CA ASP A 488 2.15 32.70 9.74
C ASP A 488 2.61 31.95 11.01
N LEU A 489 1.68 31.83 11.95
CA LEU A 489 1.89 31.01 13.13
C LEU A 489 1.58 29.54 12.79
N VAL A 490 2.53 28.67 13.17
CA VAL A 490 2.42 27.22 13.00
C VAL A 490 2.62 26.50 14.33
N VAL A 491 1.98 25.37 14.48
CA VAL A 491 2.10 24.52 15.66
C VAL A 491 2.86 23.26 15.28
N HIS A 492 4.03 23.09 15.87
CA HIS A 492 4.75 21.83 15.77
C HIS A 492 4.31 20.87 16.87
N GLN A 493 3.99 19.64 16.52
CA GLN A 493 3.42 18.64 17.43
C GLN A 493 4.21 18.48 18.74
N ASN A 494 5.55 18.55 18.68
CA ASN A 494 6.43 18.34 19.83
C ASN A 494 7.00 19.63 20.44
N HIS A 495 7.06 20.74 19.67
CA HIS A 495 7.75 21.96 20.08
C HIS A 495 6.80 23.16 20.30
N GLY A 496 5.53 23.01 19.95
CA GLY A 496 4.51 24.05 20.18
C GLY A 496 4.48 25.13 19.12
N ILE A 497 4.02 26.33 19.49
CA ILE A 497 3.74 27.43 18.58
C ILE A 497 5.03 28.14 18.20
N GLY A 498 5.28 28.23 16.89
CA GLY A 498 6.36 29.01 16.30
C GLY A 498 5.87 29.85 15.11
N ARG A 499 6.72 30.69 14.56
CA ARG A 499 6.44 31.53 13.39
C ARG A 499 7.19 30.98 12.18
N TYR A 500 6.49 30.71 11.11
CA TYR A 500 7.11 30.26 9.86
C TYR A 500 7.90 31.41 9.20
N ALA A 501 9.20 31.18 8.98
CA ALA A 501 10.12 32.18 8.44
C ALA A 501 10.60 31.85 7.01
N GLY A 502 9.96 30.88 6.34
CA GLY A 502 10.27 30.49 4.97
C GLY A 502 11.03 29.19 4.84
N ILE A 503 11.39 28.84 3.61
CA ILE A 503 12.19 27.65 3.29
C ILE A 503 13.66 28.07 3.23
N GLN A 504 14.50 27.30 3.89
CA GLN A 504 15.95 27.46 3.81
C GLN A 504 16.58 26.19 3.29
N ARG A 505 17.30 26.34 2.19
CA ARG A 505 18.11 25.25 1.65
C ARG A 505 19.39 25.14 2.44
N MET A 506 19.60 24.01 3.09
CA MET A 506 20.80 23.77 3.89
C MET A 506 21.47 22.47 3.46
N ALA A 507 22.78 22.54 3.37
CA ALA A 507 23.62 21.36 3.27
C ALA A 507 23.89 20.83 4.69
N VAL A 508 23.18 19.78 5.08
CA VAL A 508 23.42 19.09 6.34
C VAL A 508 24.13 17.80 6.01
N GLN A 509 25.38 17.67 6.46
CA GLN A 509 26.22 16.49 6.20
C GLN A 509 26.36 16.14 4.70
N GLY A 510 26.56 17.15 3.84
CA GLY A 510 26.81 16.96 2.41
C GLY A 510 25.55 16.77 1.54
N VAL A 511 24.37 16.59 2.14
CA VAL A 511 23.10 16.49 1.41
C VAL A 511 22.36 17.81 1.50
N THR A 512 22.12 18.46 0.34
CA THR A 512 21.34 19.69 0.27
C THR A 512 19.86 19.33 0.30
N LYS A 513 19.17 19.70 1.38
CA LYS A 513 17.71 19.52 1.54
C LYS A 513 17.05 20.85 1.86
N ASP A 514 15.77 20.94 1.50
CA ASP A 514 14.93 22.08 1.84
C ASP A 514 14.31 21.85 3.22
N TYR A 515 14.49 22.84 4.10
CA TYR A 515 13.97 22.85 5.45
C TYR A 515 13.01 24.02 5.64
N LEU A 516 11.94 23.80 6.38
CA LEU A 516 11.08 24.84 6.90
C LEU A 516 11.75 25.46 8.12
N ARG A 517 12.00 26.76 8.03
CA ARG A 517 12.55 27.54 9.15
C ARG A 517 11.41 28.04 10.01
N ILE A 518 11.39 27.67 11.28
CA ILE A 518 10.39 28.09 12.26
C ILE A 518 11.09 28.81 13.40
N GLU A 519 10.69 30.06 13.65
CA GLU A 519 11.23 30.89 14.72
C GLU A 519 10.37 30.76 15.98
N TYR A 520 11.04 30.58 17.12
CA TYR A 520 10.46 30.43 18.46
C TYR A 520 10.83 31.62 19.37
N ASP A 521 10.36 31.60 20.64
CA ASP A 521 10.72 32.62 21.61
C ASP A 521 12.24 32.70 21.78
N LYS A 522 12.76 33.88 22.09
CA LYS A 522 14.21 34.20 22.24
C LYS A 522 15.07 33.99 20.98
N LYS A 523 14.47 34.04 19.79
CA LYS A 523 15.14 33.82 18.49
C LYS A 523 15.70 32.42 18.29
N ASP A 524 15.21 31.43 19.03
CA ASP A 524 15.51 30.04 18.76
C ASP A 524 14.88 29.67 17.41
N VAL A 525 15.58 28.83 16.62
CA VAL A 525 15.13 28.42 15.28
C VAL A 525 15.10 26.89 15.21
N LEU A 526 13.98 26.35 14.75
CA LEU A 526 13.83 24.95 14.42
C LEU A 526 13.81 24.77 12.89
N TYR A 527 14.58 23.82 12.41
CA TYR A 527 14.58 23.42 11.01
C TYR A 527 13.85 22.08 10.87
N VAL A 528 12.71 22.10 10.19
CA VAL A 528 11.89 20.91 9.93
C VAL A 528 12.06 20.51 8.47
N PRO A 529 12.49 19.28 8.16
CA PRO A 529 12.54 18.81 6.77
C PRO A 529 11.18 18.93 6.09
N VAL A 530 11.15 19.31 4.82
CA VAL A 530 9.89 19.42 4.04
C VAL A 530 9.13 18.09 4.01
N THR A 531 9.83 16.97 4.12
CA THR A 531 9.23 15.62 4.21
C THR A 531 8.46 15.37 5.51
N GLN A 532 8.63 16.22 6.52
CA GLN A 532 7.95 16.13 7.83
C GLN A 532 6.91 17.25 8.02
N LEU A 533 6.31 17.71 6.94
CA LEU A 533 5.27 18.74 6.96
C LEU A 533 4.04 18.32 7.78
N ASP A 534 3.79 17.02 7.89
CA ASP A 534 2.72 16.41 8.68
C ASP A 534 2.85 16.63 10.20
N LEU A 535 4.05 16.99 10.69
CA LEU A 535 4.25 17.38 12.09
C LEU A 535 3.84 18.83 12.37
N LEU A 536 3.50 19.59 11.33
CA LEU A 536 3.09 20.99 11.43
C LEU A 536 1.59 21.12 11.15
N SER A 537 0.96 22.01 11.89
CA SER A 537 -0.40 22.45 11.64
C SER A 537 -0.46 23.97 11.66
N ARG A 538 -1.41 24.54 10.91
CA ARG A 538 -1.67 25.98 10.97
C ARG A 538 -2.27 26.34 12.32
N TYR A 539 -1.79 27.39 12.94
CA TYR A 539 -2.41 27.91 14.16
C TYR A 539 -3.70 28.62 13.81
N THR A 540 -4.81 28.09 14.26
CA THR A 540 -6.15 28.67 14.11
C THR A 540 -6.71 29.00 15.50
N ALA A 541 -6.72 30.27 15.88
CA ALA A 541 -7.42 30.70 17.08
C ALA A 541 -8.44 31.80 16.73
N PRO A 542 -9.57 31.88 17.41
CA PRO A 542 -10.46 33.03 17.31
C PRO A 542 -9.81 34.21 18.04
N GLY A 543 -9.26 35.18 17.28
CA GLY A 543 -8.65 36.40 17.81
C GLY A 543 -7.42 36.86 17.02
N ASP A 544 -6.97 38.09 17.28
CA ASP A 544 -5.83 38.73 16.61
C ASP A 544 -4.55 37.90 16.77
N SER A 545 -3.94 37.51 15.66
CA SER A 545 -2.71 36.72 15.60
C SER A 545 -1.46 37.44 16.17
N ASP A 546 -1.54 38.74 16.40
CA ASP A 546 -0.38 39.56 16.81
C ASP A 546 0.01 39.42 18.28
N ASN A 547 -0.84 38.85 19.12
CA ASN A 547 -0.61 38.71 20.56
C ASN A 547 -0.29 37.29 21.06
N VAL A 548 -0.01 36.35 20.14
CA VAL A 548 0.26 34.95 20.51
C VAL A 548 1.70 34.79 20.97
N LYS A 549 1.89 34.34 22.20
CA LYS A 549 3.20 34.04 22.75
C LYS A 549 3.80 32.79 22.12
N LEU A 550 4.96 32.94 21.45
CA LEU A 550 5.70 31.81 20.89
C LEU A 550 6.18 30.85 21.99
N SER A 551 6.21 29.57 21.69
CA SER A 551 6.74 28.55 22.59
C SER A 551 8.26 28.64 22.70
N ARG A 552 8.82 28.05 23.74
CA ARG A 552 10.28 27.95 23.96
C ARG A 552 10.76 26.57 23.54
N LEU A 553 11.80 26.48 22.71
CA LEU A 553 12.47 25.24 22.43
C LEU A 553 13.14 24.67 23.70
N GLY A 554 12.93 23.37 23.96
CA GLY A 554 13.48 22.70 25.14
C GLY A 554 12.79 23.04 26.49
N GLY A 555 11.73 23.87 26.49
CA GLY A 555 10.96 24.21 27.67
C GLY A 555 9.85 23.19 27.99
N ASN A 556 9.49 23.10 29.30
CA ASN A 556 8.41 22.22 29.76
C ASN A 556 6.99 22.82 29.59
N ASP A 557 6.88 24.04 29.06
CA ASP A 557 5.60 24.75 29.01
C ASP A 557 4.62 24.11 28.01
N TRP A 558 5.13 23.66 26.86
CA TRP A 558 4.32 22.95 25.87
C TRP A 558 3.83 21.60 26.38
N ALA A 559 4.69 20.85 27.06
CA ALA A 559 4.33 19.58 27.68
C ALA A 559 3.24 19.76 28.76
N LYS A 560 3.32 20.82 29.57
CA LYS A 560 2.28 21.18 30.54
C LYS A 560 0.96 21.55 29.87
N THR A 561 1.01 22.34 28.79
CA THR A 561 -0.17 22.72 28.00
C THR A 561 -0.84 21.49 27.40
N ARG A 562 -0.08 20.58 26.77
CA ARG A 562 -0.61 19.30 26.26
C ARG A 562 -1.27 18.46 27.34
N LYS A 563 -0.64 18.35 28.53
CA LYS A 563 -1.19 17.59 29.66
C LYS A 563 -2.51 18.20 30.15
N LYS A 564 -2.59 19.54 30.21
CA LYS A 564 -3.82 20.27 30.59
C LYS A 564 -4.94 20.07 29.58
N VAL A 565 -4.63 20.18 28.28
CA VAL A 565 -5.60 19.95 27.20
C VAL A 565 -6.07 18.51 27.20
N LYS A 566 -5.16 17.55 27.36
CA LYS A 566 -5.52 16.12 27.45
C LYS A 566 -6.49 15.84 28.61
N ALA A 567 -6.20 16.39 29.80
CA ALA A 567 -7.09 16.24 30.95
C ALA A 567 -8.46 16.89 30.74
N ALA A 568 -8.53 18.05 30.06
CA ALA A 568 -9.79 18.70 29.70
C ALA A 568 -10.58 17.88 28.67
N THR A 569 -9.90 17.28 27.69
CA THR A 569 -10.52 16.39 26.69
C THR A 569 -11.07 15.10 27.34
N GLU A 570 -10.32 14.51 28.29
CA GLU A 570 -10.77 13.35 29.05
C GLU A 570 -12.02 13.66 29.89
N LEU A 571 -12.08 14.87 30.48
CA LEU A 571 -13.28 15.32 31.21
C LEU A 571 -14.48 15.49 30.27
N MET A 572 -14.28 16.17 29.13
CA MET A 572 -15.32 16.31 28.10
C MET A 572 -15.82 14.96 27.58
N ALA A 573 -14.89 14.01 27.34
CA ALA A 573 -15.26 12.67 26.92
C ALA A 573 -16.13 11.96 27.97
N LYS A 574 -15.81 12.13 29.27
CA LYS A 574 -16.60 11.56 30.35
C LYS A 574 -18.00 12.17 30.42
N GLU A 575 -18.11 13.50 30.28
CA GLU A 575 -19.40 14.20 30.23
C GLU A 575 -20.25 13.77 29.01
N LEU A 576 -19.62 13.58 27.85
CA LEU A 576 -20.25 13.05 26.66
C LEU A 576 -20.78 11.64 26.88
N ILE A 577 -19.98 10.73 27.44
CA ILE A 577 -20.39 9.35 27.74
C ILE A 577 -21.60 9.35 28.69
N GLU A 578 -21.62 10.22 29.69
CA GLU A 578 -22.74 10.35 30.61
C GLU A 578 -24.01 10.89 29.91
N LEU A 579 -23.84 11.85 28.99
CA LEU A 579 -24.90 12.36 28.14
C LEU A 579 -25.49 11.25 27.23
N TYR A 580 -24.63 10.46 26.59
CA TYR A 580 -25.02 9.33 25.77
C TYR A 580 -25.76 8.25 26.57
N ALA A 581 -25.29 7.96 27.80
CA ALA A 581 -25.95 7.01 28.67
C ALA A 581 -27.39 7.47 29.05
N ARG A 582 -27.55 8.74 29.37
CA ARG A 582 -28.90 9.33 29.65
C ARG A 582 -29.81 9.28 28.41
N ARG A 583 -29.25 9.51 27.23
CA ARG A 583 -29.99 9.48 25.97
C ARG A 583 -30.46 8.07 25.62
N LYS A 584 -29.61 7.05 25.80
CA LYS A 584 -30.00 5.64 25.62
C LYS A 584 -31.09 5.17 26.59
N GLN A 585 -31.28 5.86 27.74
CA GLN A 585 -32.37 5.59 28.69
C GLN A 585 -33.67 6.34 28.35
N ALA A 586 -33.61 7.34 27.46
CA ALA A 586 -34.81 8.07 27.04
C ALA A 586 -35.57 7.28 25.96
N HIS A 587 -36.90 7.23 26.07
CA HIS A 587 -37.74 6.62 25.05
C HIS A 587 -37.98 7.59 23.89
N GLY A 588 -37.66 7.16 22.68
CA GLY A 588 -37.96 7.81 21.42
C GLY A 588 -39.14 7.14 20.71
N TYR A 589 -39.40 7.53 19.48
CA TYR A 589 -40.38 6.90 18.59
C TYR A 589 -39.61 6.11 17.52
N ALA A 590 -39.85 4.80 17.44
CA ALA A 590 -39.31 3.95 16.39
C ALA A 590 -40.16 4.08 15.13
N PHE A 591 -39.58 4.55 14.04
CA PHE A 591 -40.23 4.57 12.74
C PHE A 591 -40.22 3.16 12.12
N PRO A 592 -41.22 2.80 11.30
CA PRO A 592 -41.17 1.55 10.56
C PRO A 592 -40.07 1.58 9.51
N SER A 593 -39.56 0.41 9.15
CA SER A 593 -38.61 0.26 8.04
C SER A 593 -39.20 0.72 6.71
N ASP A 594 -38.34 1.12 5.80
CA ASP A 594 -38.69 1.63 4.47
C ASP A 594 -39.64 0.69 3.73
N ASP A 595 -40.67 1.27 3.15
CA ASP A 595 -41.60 0.56 2.28
C ASP A 595 -41.19 0.64 0.80
N THR A 596 -41.97 0.00 -0.06
CA THR A 596 -41.74 0.00 -1.51
C THR A 596 -41.77 1.41 -2.13
N TRP A 597 -42.52 2.35 -1.54
CA TRP A 597 -42.62 3.73 -2.01
C TRP A 597 -41.31 4.50 -1.74
N GLN A 598 -40.72 4.30 -0.59
CA GLN A 598 -39.44 4.90 -0.26
C GLN A 598 -38.34 4.37 -1.17
N GLY A 599 -38.33 3.06 -1.42
CA GLY A 599 -37.40 2.43 -2.36
C GLY A 599 -37.53 2.97 -3.80
N ASP A 600 -38.77 3.14 -4.30
CA ASP A 600 -39.03 3.71 -5.61
C ASP A 600 -38.64 5.20 -5.70
N PHE A 601 -38.83 5.95 -4.62
CA PHE A 601 -38.40 7.36 -4.55
C PHE A 601 -36.88 7.49 -4.62
N GLU A 602 -36.17 6.69 -3.86
CA GLU A 602 -34.69 6.69 -3.86
C GLU A 602 -34.11 6.24 -5.18
N GLN A 603 -34.70 5.25 -5.85
CA GLN A 603 -34.28 4.79 -7.19
C GLN A 603 -34.44 5.88 -8.27
N ARG A 604 -35.34 6.83 -8.10
CA ARG A 604 -35.57 7.95 -9.04
C ARG A 604 -34.68 9.16 -8.75
N PHE A 605 -33.82 9.09 -7.73
CA PHE A 605 -32.88 10.16 -7.46
C PHE A 605 -31.89 10.29 -8.61
N ALA A 606 -31.83 11.49 -9.20
CA ALA A 606 -31.10 11.72 -10.46
C ALA A 606 -29.56 11.77 -10.30
N TYR A 607 -29.06 11.71 -9.08
CA TYR A 607 -27.64 11.80 -8.77
C TYR A 607 -27.16 10.54 -8.07
N GLU A 608 -25.90 10.20 -8.24
CA GLU A 608 -25.26 9.08 -7.56
C GLU A 608 -24.67 9.54 -6.23
N GLU A 609 -25.10 8.93 -5.14
CA GLU A 609 -24.60 9.23 -3.82
C GLU A 609 -23.14 8.73 -3.65
N THR A 610 -22.35 9.50 -2.95
CA THR A 610 -21.01 9.06 -2.55
C THR A 610 -21.10 7.92 -1.51
N PRO A 611 -20.08 7.06 -1.37
CA PRO A 611 -20.07 6.01 -0.34
C PRO A 611 -20.33 6.53 1.08
N ASP A 612 -19.82 7.74 1.40
CA ASP A 612 -20.07 8.36 2.69
C ASP A 612 -21.52 8.82 2.86
N GLN A 613 -22.17 9.30 1.78
CA GLN A 613 -23.58 9.65 1.79
C GLN A 613 -24.47 8.41 1.97
N LEU A 614 -24.15 7.30 1.30
CA LEU A 614 -24.88 6.03 1.47
C LEU A 614 -24.73 5.49 2.89
N THR A 615 -23.52 5.54 3.46
CA THR A 615 -23.27 5.14 4.85
C THR A 615 -24.06 6.03 5.81
N CYS A 616 -24.01 7.34 5.61
CA CYS A 616 -24.74 8.30 6.43
C CYS A 616 -26.26 8.10 6.34
N ALA A 617 -26.79 7.85 5.14
CA ALA A 617 -28.21 7.57 4.95
C ALA A 617 -28.65 6.27 5.66
N ALA A 618 -27.81 5.23 5.59
CA ALA A 618 -28.06 3.96 6.28
C ALA A 618 -28.04 4.13 7.81
N ASP A 619 -27.06 4.87 8.33
CA ASP A 619 -26.93 5.15 9.77
C ASP A 619 -28.15 5.96 10.27
N ILE A 620 -28.59 6.98 9.51
CA ILE A 620 -29.78 7.78 9.84
C ILE A 620 -31.06 6.91 9.87
N LYS A 621 -31.24 6.04 8.87
CA LYS A 621 -32.40 5.13 8.82
C LYS A 621 -32.41 4.19 10.03
N HIS A 622 -31.24 3.61 10.32
CA HIS A 622 -31.07 2.73 11.48
C HIS A 622 -31.42 3.47 12.80
N ASP A 623 -30.91 4.69 12.99
CA ASP A 623 -31.20 5.49 14.16
C ASP A 623 -32.70 5.87 14.27
N MET A 624 -33.40 6.09 13.15
CA MET A 624 -34.83 6.37 13.12
C MET A 624 -35.67 5.14 13.48
N GLU A 625 -35.23 3.94 13.17
CA GLU A 625 -35.91 2.68 13.48
C GLU A 625 -35.71 2.24 14.94
N GLU A 626 -34.78 2.86 15.67
CA GLU A 626 -34.51 2.52 17.06
C GLU A 626 -35.46 3.20 18.06
N PRO A 627 -35.76 2.56 19.23
CA PRO A 627 -36.72 3.10 20.20
C PRO A 627 -36.18 4.22 21.10
N TRP A 628 -34.97 4.70 20.85
CA TRP A 628 -34.37 5.84 21.58
C TRP A 628 -34.17 7.05 20.67
N PRO A 629 -33.95 8.24 21.24
CA PRO A 629 -33.73 9.45 20.44
C PRO A 629 -32.54 9.33 19.51
N MET A 630 -32.72 9.76 18.27
CA MET A 630 -31.73 9.77 17.21
C MET A 630 -30.46 10.55 17.59
N ASP A 631 -29.27 10.11 17.14
CA ASP A 631 -27.98 10.72 17.44
C ASP A 631 -27.65 11.93 16.56
#